data_c4aeb0be5f5f8c02679aaf34d7849387
#
_entry.id   c4aeb0be5f5f8c02679aaf34d7849387
#
_cell.length_a   1.000
_cell.length_b   1.000
_cell.length_c   1.000
_cell.angle_alpha   90.00
_cell.angle_beta   90.00
_cell.angle_gamma   90.00
#
_symmetry.space_group_name_H-M   'P 1'
#
loop_
_entity.id
_entity.type
_entity.pdbx_description
1 polymer ?
#
loop_
_entity_poly.entity_id
_entity_poly.type
_entity_poly.pdbx_seq_one_letter_code
_entity_poly.pdbx_strand_id
1 'polypeptide(L)'
;RGPEFVYEFEKGTVTFNYKSKLLWATFSDGSSKDYGCPDTQITTKLWDAIAACRGEKKIVCGLEAAMMHTLCVNGAQDSVPAVKDFPPSWVYKAGVPGNQFRVMPGLADLMPAAYDAGLLLSDYQAQPWSQLGRVVSLDNYHRFPSH
;
A
#
# COMPACT_ATOMS: atom_id res chain seq x y z
N ARG A 1 3.75 7.50 10.75
CA ARG A 1 3.03 6.22 10.68
C ARG A 1 3.76 5.29 9.73
N GLY A 2 3.88 4.01 10.07
CA GLY A 2 4.35 2.96 9.15
C GLY A 2 3.18 2.28 8.46
N PRO A 3 3.44 1.31 7.57
CA PRO A 3 2.39 0.56 6.91
C PRO A 3 1.49 -0.11 7.95
N GLU A 4 0.21 0.00 7.71
CA GLU A 4 -0.86 -0.62 8.49
C GLU A 4 -1.86 -1.15 7.49
N PHE A 5 -2.38 -2.35 7.72
CA PHE A 5 -3.45 -2.88 6.90
C PHE A 5 -4.49 -3.57 7.77
N VAL A 6 -5.72 -3.46 7.32
CA VAL A 6 -6.89 -4.04 7.95
C VAL A 6 -7.65 -4.81 6.88
N TYR A 7 -7.88 -6.09 7.14
CA TYR A 7 -8.73 -6.94 6.29
C TYR A 7 -9.99 -7.29 7.06
N GLU A 8 -11.12 -6.87 6.55
CA GLU A 8 -12.43 -7.15 7.12
C GLU A 8 -13.07 -8.35 6.42
N PHE A 9 -13.56 -9.28 7.22
CA PHE A 9 -14.23 -10.50 6.79
C PHE A 9 -15.54 -10.63 7.55
N GLU A 10 -16.45 -11.46 7.07
CA GLU A 10 -17.74 -11.74 7.73
C GLU A 10 -17.61 -12.17 9.21
N LYS A 11 -16.54 -12.89 9.55
CA LYS A 11 -16.32 -13.49 10.87
C LYS A 11 -15.30 -12.76 11.73
N GLY A 12 -14.75 -11.65 11.25
CA GLY A 12 -13.77 -10.88 12.02
C GLY A 12 -12.84 -10.04 11.15
N THR A 13 -11.92 -9.37 11.80
CA THR A 13 -10.98 -8.44 11.20
C THR A 13 -9.56 -8.89 11.48
N VAL A 14 -8.70 -8.87 10.49
CA VAL A 14 -7.26 -9.12 10.62
C VAL A 14 -6.52 -7.80 10.46
N THR A 15 -5.72 -7.45 11.45
CA THR A 15 -4.98 -6.18 11.48
C THR A 15 -3.49 -6.42 11.63
N PHE A 16 -2.69 -5.68 10.86
CA PHE A 16 -1.25 -5.56 11.05
C PHE A 16 -0.90 -4.12 11.35
N ASN A 17 -0.07 -3.92 12.36
CA ASN A 17 0.44 -2.60 12.70
C ASN A 17 1.98 -2.59 12.69
N TYR A 18 2.56 -1.74 11.84
CA TYR A 18 4.02 -1.66 11.67
C TYR A 18 4.76 -1.22 12.94
N LYS A 19 4.16 -0.41 13.80
CA LYS A 19 4.82 0.07 15.02
C LYS A 19 5.01 -1.05 16.04
N SER A 20 3.94 -1.82 16.26
CA SER A 20 3.98 -2.99 17.15
C SER A 20 4.57 -4.21 16.46
N LYS A 21 4.58 -4.22 15.11
CA LYS A 21 4.92 -5.37 14.26
C LYS A 21 4.09 -6.62 14.55
N LEU A 22 2.90 -6.43 15.10
CA LEU A 22 2.00 -7.52 15.44
C LEU A 22 0.93 -7.69 14.37
N LEU A 23 0.61 -8.93 14.12
CA LEU A 23 -0.52 -9.37 13.32
C LEU A 23 -1.52 -10.05 14.25
N TRP A 24 -2.75 -9.55 14.31
CA TRP A 24 -3.81 -10.13 15.15
C TRP A 24 -5.13 -10.16 14.40
N ALA A 25 -5.99 -11.07 14.85
CA ALA A 25 -7.38 -11.11 14.44
C ALA A 25 -8.31 -10.84 15.62
N THR A 26 -9.40 -10.12 15.36
CA THR A 26 -10.53 -9.97 16.27
C THR A 26 -11.75 -10.58 15.59
N PHE A 27 -12.42 -11.52 16.26
CA PHE A 27 -13.56 -12.24 15.70
C PHE A 27 -14.89 -11.62 16.12
N SER A 28 -15.93 -11.89 15.36
CA SER A 28 -17.29 -11.37 15.62
C SER A 28 -17.91 -11.91 16.94
N ASP A 29 -17.39 -13.00 17.48
CA ASP A 29 -17.77 -13.53 18.79
C ASP A 29 -17.06 -12.84 19.97
N GLY A 30 -16.25 -11.83 19.69
CA GLY A 30 -15.47 -11.07 20.67
C GLY A 30 -14.13 -11.74 21.04
N SER A 31 -13.84 -12.92 20.54
CA SER A 31 -12.54 -13.55 20.73
C SER A 31 -11.46 -12.86 19.88
N SER A 32 -10.19 -13.05 20.27
CA SER A 32 -9.06 -12.52 19.51
C SER A 32 -7.94 -13.55 19.44
N LYS A 33 -7.11 -13.43 18.39
CA LYS A 33 -5.94 -14.28 18.21
C LYS A 33 -4.76 -13.44 17.78
N ASP A 34 -3.67 -13.54 18.52
CA ASP A 34 -2.37 -12.97 18.18
C ASP A 34 -1.58 -13.98 17.34
N TYR A 35 -1.13 -13.55 16.16
CA TYR A 35 -0.27 -14.31 15.26
C TYR A 35 1.20 -13.89 15.39
N GLY A 36 1.51 -12.96 16.28
CA GLY A 36 2.86 -12.45 16.51
C GLY A 36 3.37 -11.55 15.38
N CYS A 37 4.68 -11.47 15.27
CA CYS A 37 5.34 -10.70 14.22
C CYS A 37 5.57 -11.59 12.98
N PRO A 38 4.97 -11.27 11.83
CA PRO A 38 5.19 -12.04 10.61
C PRO A 38 6.59 -11.86 10.02
N ASP A 39 7.30 -10.80 10.43
CA ASP A 39 8.55 -10.35 9.84
C ASP A 39 9.75 -10.74 10.73
N THR A 40 9.91 -12.05 10.95
CA THR A 40 10.91 -12.57 11.90
C THR A 40 12.33 -12.63 11.34
N GLN A 41 12.48 -12.73 10.00
CA GLN A 41 13.80 -12.82 9.35
C GLN A 41 13.79 -12.16 7.96
N ILE A 42 14.67 -11.19 7.78
CA ILE A 42 14.84 -10.44 6.52
C ILE A 42 15.24 -11.34 5.34
N THR A 43 15.91 -12.45 5.62
CA THR A 43 16.46 -13.37 4.62
C THR A 43 15.52 -14.52 4.26
N THR A 44 14.33 -14.62 4.88
CA THR A 44 13.38 -15.73 4.64
C THR A 44 13.06 -15.90 3.15
N LYS A 45 12.81 -14.81 2.43
CA LYS A 45 12.51 -14.85 0.98
C LYS A 45 13.66 -15.44 0.16
N LEU A 46 14.91 -15.18 0.54
CA LEU A 46 16.06 -15.75 -0.14
C LEU A 46 16.16 -17.26 0.10
N TRP A 47 15.98 -17.69 1.34
CA TRP A 47 16.00 -19.11 1.68
C TRP A 47 14.84 -19.87 1.05
N ASP A 48 13.66 -19.26 1.00
CA ASP A 48 12.51 -19.83 0.31
C ASP A 48 12.76 -19.99 -1.20
N ALA A 49 13.40 -19.02 -1.84
CA ALA A 49 13.78 -19.10 -3.23
C ALA A 49 14.81 -20.22 -3.49
N ILE A 50 15.83 -20.33 -2.62
CA ILE A 50 16.82 -21.41 -2.71
C ILE A 50 16.18 -22.78 -2.54
N ALA A 51 15.31 -22.95 -1.55
CA ALA A 51 14.57 -24.18 -1.30
C ALA A 51 13.65 -24.55 -2.49
N ALA A 52 13.01 -23.56 -3.10
CA ALA A 52 12.21 -23.76 -4.31
C ALA A 52 13.04 -24.21 -5.51
N CYS A 53 14.21 -23.61 -5.74
CA CYS A 53 15.14 -24.05 -6.78
C CYS A 53 15.62 -25.49 -6.60
N ARG A 54 15.68 -25.97 -5.35
CA ARG A 54 16.03 -27.35 -5.01
C ARG A 54 14.84 -28.32 -5.07
N GLY A 55 13.63 -27.82 -5.33
CA GLY A 55 12.42 -28.64 -5.32
C GLY A 55 11.90 -28.99 -3.93
N GLU A 56 12.43 -28.38 -2.88
CA GLU A 56 12.11 -28.66 -1.47
C GLU A 56 10.85 -27.89 -1.00
N LYS A 57 10.51 -26.79 -1.68
CA LYS A 57 9.41 -25.88 -1.31
C LYS A 57 8.75 -25.28 -2.55
N LYS A 58 7.44 -24.98 -2.44
CA LYS A 58 6.76 -24.15 -3.45
C LYS A 58 6.81 -22.68 -3.03
N ILE A 59 7.05 -21.80 -4.01
CA ILE A 59 6.95 -20.35 -3.78
C ILE A 59 5.47 -20.00 -3.64
N VAL A 60 5.09 -19.43 -2.50
CA VAL A 60 3.70 -19.04 -2.19
C VAL A 60 3.28 -17.80 -2.97
N CYS A 61 4.20 -16.83 -3.12
CA CYS A 61 3.98 -15.59 -3.87
C CYS A 61 4.93 -15.57 -5.08
N GLY A 62 4.56 -16.28 -6.14
CA GLY A 62 5.27 -16.31 -7.41
C GLY A 62 4.91 -15.12 -8.31
N LEU A 63 5.34 -15.19 -9.58
CA LEU A 63 5.14 -14.12 -10.56
C LEU A 63 3.66 -13.84 -10.80
N GLU A 64 2.82 -14.86 -10.85
CA GLU A 64 1.37 -14.73 -11.06
C GLU A 64 0.71 -13.92 -9.92
N ALA A 65 1.07 -14.20 -8.67
CA ALA A 65 0.56 -13.46 -7.51
C ALA A 65 1.09 -12.03 -7.48
N ALA A 66 2.38 -11.83 -7.79
CA ALA A 66 3.00 -10.52 -7.81
C ALA A 66 2.52 -9.63 -8.97
N MET A 67 2.14 -10.24 -10.10
CA MET A 67 1.64 -9.54 -11.28
C MET A 67 0.41 -8.70 -10.98
N MET A 68 -0.49 -9.17 -10.13
CA MET A 68 -1.70 -8.42 -9.74
C MET A 68 -1.35 -7.07 -9.10
N HIS A 69 -0.33 -7.03 -8.25
CA HIS A 69 0.15 -5.77 -7.68
C HIS A 69 0.69 -4.82 -8.76
N THR A 70 1.46 -5.34 -9.72
CA THR A 70 1.99 -4.54 -10.84
C THR A 70 0.88 -3.99 -11.71
N LEU A 71 -0.14 -4.79 -12.01
CA LEU A 71 -1.31 -4.36 -12.77
C LEU A 71 -2.06 -3.21 -12.05
N CYS A 72 -2.28 -3.34 -10.74
CA CYS A 72 -2.92 -2.27 -9.95
C CYS A 72 -2.12 -0.97 -9.98
N VAL A 73 -0.79 -1.04 -9.82
CA VAL A 73 0.08 0.14 -9.87
C VAL A 73 0.06 0.78 -11.25
N ASN A 74 0.18 0.00 -12.30
CA ASN A 74 0.15 0.49 -13.68
C ASN A 74 -1.22 1.11 -14.03
N GLY A 75 -2.31 0.45 -13.63
CA GLY A 75 -3.66 0.99 -13.81
C GLY A 75 -3.88 2.31 -13.06
N ALA A 76 -3.33 2.44 -11.85
CA ALA A 76 -3.37 3.68 -11.10
C ALA A 76 -2.61 4.82 -11.82
N GLN A 77 -1.46 4.51 -12.42
CA GLN A 77 -0.71 5.49 -13.23
C GLN A 77 -1.46 5.89 -14.50
N ASP A 78 -2.04 4.92 -15.20
CA ASP A 78 -2.85 5.19 -16.39
C ASP A 78 -4.18 5.92 -16.09
N SER A 79 -4.68 5.78 -14.86
CA SER A 79 -5.85 6.53 -14.37
C SER A 79 -5.58 8.03 -14.34
N VAL A 80 -4.35 8.42 -14.01
CA VAL A 80 -3.91 9.83 -13.94
C VAL A 80 -2.60 9.99 -14.71
N PRO A 81 -2.64 10.01 -16.06
CA PRO A 81 -1.45 10.04 -16.89
C PRO A 81 -0.61 11.32 -16.72
N ALA A 82 -1.24 12.42 -16.34
CA ALA A 82 -0.57 13.69 -16.05
C ALA A 82 -0.60 13.96 -14.53
N VAL A 83 0.42 13.50 -13.84
CA VAL A 83 0.58 13.73 -12.39
C VAL A 83 0.81 15.22 -12.14
N LYS A 84 0.01 15.81 -11.27
CA LYS A 84 0.17 17.20 -10.83
C LYS A 84 1.23 17.33 -9.75
N ASP A 85 2.09 18.29 -9.92
CA ASP A 85 3.02 18.68 -8.86
C ASP A 85 2.30 19.48 -7.76
N PHE A 86 2.77 19.34 -6.54
CA PHE A 86 2.38 20.26 -5.48
C PHE A 86 2.90 21.67 -5.81
N PRO A 87 2.11 22.72 -5.49
CA PRO A 87 2.61 24.08 -5.63
C PRO A 87 3.93 24.24 -4.86
N PRO A 88 4.99 24.78 -5.46
CA PRO A 88 6.30 24.89 -4.79
C PRO A 88 6.26 25.65 -3.46
N SER A 89 5.33 26.62 -3.31
CA SER A 89 5.13 27.38 -2.09
C SER A 89 4.54 26.55 -0.94
N TRP A 90 4.01 25.37 -1.22
CA TRP A 90 3.41 24.49 -0.21
C TRP A 90 4.35 23.39 0.27
N VAL A 91 5.50 23.28 -0.36
CA VAL A 91 6.46 22.21 -0.08
C VAL A 91 7.74 22.81 0.49
N TYR A 92 8.18 22.31 1.63
CA TYR A 92 9.47 22.68 2.18
C TYR A 92 10.38 21.46 2.34
N LYS A 93 11.67 21.71 2.46
CA LYS A 93 12.65 20.65 2.75
C LYS A 93 12.81 20.51 4.25
N ALA A 94 12.76 19.27 4.73
CA ALA A 94 13.05 18.89 6.11
C ALA A 94 14.16 17.84 6.14
N GLY A 95 14.75 17.62 7.33
CA GLY A 95 15.85 16.68 7.52
C GLY A 95 17.22 17.37 7.56
N VAL A 96 18.25 16.56 7.69
CA VAL A 96 19.66 17.03 7.76
C VAL A 96 20.32 16.93 6.38
N PRO A 97 21.40 17.68 6.11
CA PRO A 97 22.18 17.55 4.87
C PRO A 97 22.52 16.09 4.57
N GLY A 98 22.27 15.64 3.35
CA GLY A 98 22.45 14.24 2.91
C GLY A 98 21.26 13.32 3.19
N ASN A 99 20.31 13.74 4.03
CA ASN A 99 19.06 13.00 4.30
C ASN A 99 17.88 13.96 4.36
N GLN A 100 17.65 14.70 3.27
CA GLN A 100 16.56 15.65 3.15
C GLN A 100 15.37 15.04 2.41
N PHE A 101 14.18 15.38 2.84
CA PHE A 101 12.92 15.02 2.20
C PHE A 101 12.02 16.24 2.04
N ARG A 102 11.10 16.15 1.09
CA ARG A 102 10.10 17.20 0.87
C ARG A 102 8.87 16.92 1.72
N VAL A 103 8.36 17.96 2.37
CA VAL A 103 7.18 17.88 3.23
C VAL A 103 6.13 18.83 2.70
N MET A 104 4.91 18.33 2.58
CA MET A 104 3.70 19.14 2.40
C MET A 104 2.94 19.17 3.72
N PRO A 105 2.79 20.33 4.36
CA PRO A 105 2.03 20.46 5.60
C PRO A 105 0.59 19.97 5.44
N GLY A 106 0.08 19.30 6.47
CA GLY A 106 -1.30 18.80 6.50
C GLY A 106 -1.57 17.50 5.75
N LEU A 107 -0.67 17.07 4.83
CA LEU A 107 -0.88 15.83 4.08
C LEU A 107 -0.89 14.59 5.00
N ALA A 108 -0.06 14.60 6.04
CA ALA A 108 0.02 13.50 7.00
C ALA A 108 -1.26 13.30 7.84
N ASP A 109 -2.08 14.34 7.97
CA ASP A 109 -3.37 14.28 8.66
C ASP A 109 -4.52 14.03 7.68
N LEU A 110 -4.43 14.60 6.48
CA LEU A 110 -5.43 14.46 5.43
C LEU A 110 -5.55 13.01 4.92
N MET A 111 -4.42 12.34 4.70
CA MET A 111 -4.43 10.95 4.18
C MET A 111 -5.13 9.95 5.11
N PRO A 112 -4.83 9.91 6.42
CA PRO A 112 -5.57 9.04 7.33
C PRO A 112 -7.05 9.38 7.41
N ALA A 113 -7.39 10.68 7.42
CA ALA A 113 -8.79 11.10 7.49
C ALA A 113 -9.61 10.68 6.26
N ALA A 114 -9.02 10.78 5.07
CA ALA A 114 -9.65 10.29 3.83
C ALA A 114 -9.80 8.75 3.85
N TYR A 115 -8.77 8.05 4.32
CA TYR A 115 -8.81 6.59 4.49
C TYR A 115 -9.92 6.17 5.46
N ASP A 116 -10.02 6.80 6.63
CA ASP A 116 -11.04 6.49 7.63
C ASP A 116 -12.46 6.80 7.12
N ALA A 117 -12.59 7.78 6.22
CA ALA A 117 -13.86 8.08 5.54
C ALA A 117 -14.17 7.12 4.37
N GLY A 118 -13.23 6.27 3.95
CA GLY A 118 -13.39 5.39 2.79
C GLY A 118 -13.45 6.15 1.46
N LEU A 119 -12.82 7.34 1.38
CA LEU A 119 -12.87 8.23 0.23
C LEU A 119 -11.49 8.44 -0.39
N LEU A 120 -11.46 8.70 -1.68
CA LEU A 120 -10.27 9.21 -2.35
C LEU A 120 -9.99 10.65 -1.88
N LEU A 121 -8.73 11.08 -1.92
CA LEU A 121 -8.36 12.44 -1.53
C LEU A 121 -9.09 13.52 -2.35
N SER A 122 -9.38 13.24 -3.63
CA SER A 122 -10.17 14.12 -4.50
C SER A 122 -11.60 14.31 -4.04
N ASP A 123 -12.17 13.30 -3.38
CA ASP A 123 -13.58 13.29 -2.97
C ASP A 123 -13.74 13.71 -1.50
N TYR A 124 -12.73 13.45 -0.66
CA TYR A 124 -12.79 13.78 0.75
C TYR A 124 -12.68 15.30 0.99
N GLN A 125 -11.67 15.93 0.40
CA GLN A 125 -11.48 17.37 0.40
C GLN A 125 -10.78 17.76 -0.91
N ALA A 126 -11.53 18.32 -1.84
CA ALA A 126 -10.98 18.76 -3.12
C ALA A 126 -9.81 19.73 -2.92
N GLN A 127 -8.60 19.24 -3.13
CA GLN A 127 -7.39 20.03 -3.05
C GLN A 127 -7.00 20.51 -4.45
N PRO A 128 -6.40 21.69 -4.60
CA PRO A 128 -5.98 22.19 -5.92
C PRO A 128 -5.01 21.26 -6.66
N TRP A 129 -4.30 20.41 -5.93
CA TRP A 129 -3.34 19.43 -6.46
C TRP A 129 -3.95 18.04 -6.63
N SER A 130 -5.10 17.73 -6.00
CA SER A 130 -5.78 16.45 -6.21
C SER A 130 -6.60 16.51 -7.49
N GLN A 131 -6.67 15.39 -8.17
CA GLN A 131 -7.53 15.25 -9.34
C GLN A 131 -8.15 13.86 -9.35
N LEU A 132 -9.38 13.79 -9.85
CA LEU A 132 -10.04 12.53 -10.08
C LEU A 132 -9.37 11.81 -11.25
N GLY A 133 -9.04 10.55 -11.05
CA GLY A 133 -8.58 9.67 -12.12
C GLY A 133 -9.75 9.15 -12.96
N ARG A 134 -9.43 8.71 -14.18
CA ARG A 134 -10.40 7.94 -14.99
C ARG A 134 -10.43 6.48 -14.54
N VAL A 135 -11.55 5.81 -14.76
CA VAL A 135 -11.62 4.36 -14.57
C VAL A 135 -10.77 3.67 -15.63
N VAL A 136 -9.91 2.76 -15.21
CA VAL A 136 -9.07 1.93 -16.08
C VAL A 136 -9.46 0.47 -15.85
N SER A 137 -9.93 -0.22 -16.89
CA SER A 137 -10.13 -1.67 -16.82
C SER A 137 -8.78 -2.37 -16.88
N LEU A 138 -8.58 -3.32 -15.98
CA LEU A 138 -7.40 -4.18 -15.98
C LEU A 138 -7.65 -5.49 -16.76
N ASP A 139 -8.84 -5.69 -17.28
CA ASP A 139 -9.15 -6.81 -18.16
C ASP A 139 -8.35 -6.66 -19.47
N ASN A 140 -7.60 -7.68 -19.81
CA ASN A 140 -6.72 -7.67 -20.98
C ASN A 140 -5.65 -6.54 -20.98
N TYR A 141 -5.23 -6.11 -19.80
CA TYR A 141 -4.17 -5.13 -19.64
C TYR A 141 -2.80 -5.79 -19.86
N HIS A 142 -2.23 -5.61 -21.05
CA HIS A 142 -1.00 -6.31 -21.46
C HIS A 142 0.22 -5.40 -21.61
N ARG A 143 0.04 -4.09 -21.59
CA ARG A 143 1.10 -3.11 -21.84
C ARG A 143 0.91 -1.86 -21.01
N PHE A 144 2.02 -1.33 -20.48
CA PHE A 144 2.09 -0.03 -19.82
C PHE A 144 3.05 0.90 -20.58
N PRO A 145 2.69 2.17 -20.83
CA PRO A 145 1.34 2.72 -20.69
C PRO A 145 0.33 2.07 -21.66
N SER A 146 -0.96 2.12 -21.31
CA SER A 146 -2.03 1.48 -22.10
C SER A 146 -2.40 2.23 -23.38
N HIS A 147 -1.83 3.43 -23.58
CA HIS A 147 -2.03 4.34 -24.73
C HIS A 147 -0.72 4.63 -25.43
#